data_f40f7adffae92e537d8368e6b724bfa4
#
_entry.id   f40f7adffae92e537d8368e6b724bfa4
#
_cell.length_a   1.000
_cell.length_b   1.000
_cell.length_c   1.000
_cell.angle_alpha   90.00
_cell.angle_beta   90.00
_cell.angle_gamma   90.00
#
_symmetry.space_group_name_H-M   'P 1'
#
loop_
_entity.id
_entity.type
_entity.pdbx_description
1 polymer ?
#
loop_
_entity_poly.entity_id
_entity_poly.type
_entity_poly.pdbx_seq_one_letter_code
_entity_poly.pdbx_strand_id
1 'polypeptide(L)'
;VKIRLHTLLAVLTAAPXXXXXXXXXXXXXXXXXETGAGAGTVATTPASSPVTLAETGSTLLYPLFNLWGPAFHERYPNVTITAQGTGSGAGIAQAAAGTVNIGASDAYLSEGDMAAHKGLMNIALAISAQQVNYNLPGVSEHLKLNGKVLAAMYQGTIKTWDDPQIAALNPGVNLPGTAVVPLHRSDGSGDTFLFTQYLSKQDPEGWGKSPGFGTTVDFPAVPGALGENGNGGMVTGCAETPGCVAYIGISFLDQASQRGLGEAQLGNSSGNFLLPDAQSIQAAAAGFASKTPANQAISMIDGPAPDGYPIINYEYAIVNNRQKDAATAQTLQAFLHWAITDGNKASFLDQVHFQPLPPAVVKLSDALIATISS
;
A
#
# COMPACT_ATOMS: atom_id res chain seq x y z
N VAL A 1 56.28 19.17 50.67
CA VAL A 1 55.31 18.70 51.66
C VAL A 1 54.79 17.35 51.20
N LYS A 2 55.12 16.33 52.08
CA LYS A 2 54.77 14.94 51.81
C LYS A 2 53.37 14.67 52.26
N ILE A 3 52.58 13.98 51.38
CA ILE A 3 51.28 13.44 51.80
C ILE A 3 51.32 11.94 51.58
N ARG A 4 50.99 11.23 52.60
CA ARG A 4 51.00 9.77 52.59
C ARG A 4 49.70 9.21 52.05
N LEU A 5 49.86 8.19 51.23
CA LEU A 5 48.79 7.35 50.68
C LEU A 5 48.29 6.38 51.76
N HIS A 6 47.02 6.28 51.94
CA HIS A 6 46.45 5.18 52.71
C HIS A 6 45.56 4.37 51.82
N THR A 7 45.88 3.14 51.62
CA THR A 7 45.14 2.18 50.81
C THR A 7 44.07 1.56 51.71
N LEU A 8 42.84 1.68 51.25
CA LEU A 8 41.75 0.95 51.88
C LEU A 8 41.28 -0.16 50.89
N LEU A 9 41.42 -1.36 51.38
CA LEU A 9 41.04 -2.57 50.66
C LEU A 9 39.55 -2.81 50.94
N ALA A 10 38.74 -2.73 49.90
CA ALA A 10 37.32 -3.09 50.02
C ALA A 10 37.10 -4.46 49.40
N VAL A 11 36.62 -5.35 50.21
CA VAL A 11 36.26 -6.71 49.77
C VAL A 11 34.88 -6.67 49.16
N LEU A 12 34.83 -7.00 47.89
CA LEU A 12 33.56 -7.11 47.18
C LEU A 12 33.03 -8.54 47.32
N THR A 13 31.91 -8.66 47.95
CA THR A 13 31.18 -9.95 47.95
C THR A 13 30.24 -9.94 46.76
N ALA A 14 30.48 -10.86 45.88
CA ALA A 14 29.61 -11.06 44.70
C ALA A 14 28.44 -11.96 45.08
N ALA A 15 27.25 -11.51 44.81
CA ALA A 15 26.03 -12.31 44.93
C ALA A 15 25.54 -12.68 43.53
N PRO A 16 25.05 -13.93 43.44
CA PRO A 16 24.75 -14.42 42.10
C PRO A 16 23.43 -13.91 41.52
N UNK A 17 23.41 -13.54 40.36
CA UNK A 17 22.29 -13.02 39.68
C UNK A 17 21.77 -13.97 38.71
N UNK A 18 21.51 -14.95 39.01
CA UNK A 18 21.08 -15.92 38.09
C UNK A 18 19.63 -16.26 38.15
N UNK A 19 19.09 -15.80 38.92
CA UNK A 19 17.71 -16.12 39.12
C UNK A 19 16.75 -15.24 38.38
N UNK A 20 17.10 -14.28 38.02
CA UNK A 20 16.20 -13.41 37.42
C UNK A 20 15.97 -13.69 35.96
N UNK A 21 16.74 -14.20 35.49
CA UNK A 21 16.64 -14.49 34.15
C UNK A 21 15.79 -15.71 33.86
N UNK A 22 15.77 -16.34 34.72
CA UNK A 22 15.02 -17.52 34.56
C UNK A 22 13.57 -17.28 34.79
N UNK A 23 13.38 -16.48 35.47
CA UNK A 23 12.07 -16.10 35.78
C UNK A 23 11.43 -15.31 34.67
N UNK A 24 12.07 -14.73 34.15
CA UNK A 24 11.59 -13.98 33.04
C UNK A 24 11.34 -14.84 31.82
N UNK A 25 11.96 -15.66 31.82
CA UNK A 25 11.80 -16.56 30.75
C UNK A 25 10.61 -17.47 30.95
N UNK A 26 10.49 -17.62 31.97
CA UNK A 26 9.37 -18.41 32.30
C UNK A 26 8.07 -17.65 32.17
N UNK A 27 8.19 -16.63 32.43
CA UNK A 27 7.08 -15.82 32.28
C UNK A 27 6.74 -15.52 30.82
N UNK A 28 7.61 -15.49 30.27
CA UNK A 28 7.47 -15.29 28.87
C UNK A 28 7.00 -16.54 28.19
N UNK A 29 7.32 -17.37 28.76
CA UNK A 29 6.91 -18.57 28.20
C UNK A 29 5.50 -18.90 28.52
N UNK A 30 5.28 -18.52 29.50
CA UNK A 30 3.93 -18.66 29.90
C UNK A 30 2.99 -17.74 29.17
N UNK A 31 3.46 -16.83 29.03
CA UNK A 31 2.73 -15.89 28.28
C UNK A 31 2.65 -16.20 26.82
N UNK A 32 3.50 -16.65 26.54
CA UNK A 32 3.58 -17.02 25.20
C UNK A 32 2.72 -18.20 24.93
N UNK A 33 2.74 -18.81 25.85
CA UNK A 33 1.98 -19.95 25.71
C UNK A 33 0.53 -19.58 25.70
N GLU A 34 0.18 -18.71 26.42
CA GLU A 34 -1.20 -18.24 26.47
C GLU A 34 -1.49 -17.40 25.24
N THR A 35 -0.63 -16.47 24.98
CA THR A 35 -0.76 -15.64 23.81
C THR A 35 -0.76 -16.48 22.54
N GLY A 36 0.14 -17.42 22.45
CA GLY A 36 0.20 -18.31 21.29
C GLY A 36 -1.07 -19.13 21.13
N ALA A 37 -1.59 -19.61 22.23
CA ALA A 37 -2.84 -20.38 22.20
C ALA A 37 -4.04 -19.50 21.82
N GLY A 38 -4.07 -18.27 22.35
CA GLY A 38 -5.15 -17.34 22.05
C GLY A 38 -4.98 -16.67 20.69
N ALA A 39 -3.76 -16.19 20.42
CA ALA A 39 -3.48 -15.43 19.20
C ALA A 39 -3.36 -16.30 17.96
N GLY A 40 -3.08 -17.61 18.15
CA GLY A 40 -2.91 -18.51 17.00
C GLY A 40 -4.19 -18.88 16.30
N THR A 41 -5.34 -18.57 16.90
CA THR A 41 -6.63 -19.02 16.40
C THR A 41 -7.39 -17.87 15.75
N VAL A 42 -7.58 -17.95 14.44
CA VAL A 42 -8.39 -16.99 13.70
C VAL A 42 -9.81 -17.56 13.59
N ALA A 43 -10.80 -16.71 13.85
CA ALA A 43 -12.18 -17.10 13.61
C ALA A 43 -12.39 -17.30 12.11
N THR A 44 -12.94 -18.44 11.72
CA THR A 44 -13.21 -18.75 10.31
C THR A 44 -14.67 -18.63 9.94
N THR A 45 -15.55 -18.48 10.96
CA THR A 45 -16.97 -18.21 10.72
C THR A 45 -17.35 -16.95 11.49
N PRO A 46 -18.22 -16.12 10.91
CA PRO A 46 -18.67 -14.93 11.61
C PRO A 46 -19.61 -15.29 12.76
N ALA A 47 -19.89 -14.30 13.60
CA ALA A 47 -20.95 -14.44 14.59
C ALA A 47 -22.27 -14.74 13.89
N SER A 48 -23.18 -15.42 14.59
CA SER A 48 -24.48 -15.78 14.03
C SER A 48 -25.47 -14.62 14.05
N SER A 49 -25.24 -13.61 14.88
CA SER A 49 -26.10 -12.44 14.95
C SER A 49 -25.84 -11.51 13.76
N PRO A 50 -26.78 -10.61 13.46
CA PRO A 50 -26.53 -9.62 12.40
C PRO A 50 -25.37 -8.70 12.76
N VAL A 51 -24.45 -8.54 11.82
CA VAL A 51 -23.30 -7.65 11.97
C VAL A 51 -23.12 -6.86 10.68
N THR A 52 -22.92 -5.56 10.81
CA THR A 52 -22.50 -4.71 9.69
C THR A 52 -21.06 -4.30 9.90
N LEU A 53 -20.22 -4.58 8.90
CA LEU A 53 -18.85 -4.10 8.88
C LEU A 53 -18.77 -2.91 7.91
N ALA A 54 -18.29 -1.78 8.41
CA ALA A 54 -18.15 -0.57 7.60
C ALA A 54 -16.71 -0.44 7.13
N GLU A 55 -16.54 -0.20 5.84
CA GLU A 55 -15.23 0.02 5.22
C GLU A 55 -15.25 1.34 4.48
N THR A 56 -14.15 2.09 4.57
CA THR A 56 -13.94 3.26 3.72
C THR A 56 -12.46 3.39 3.42
N GLY A 57 -12.12 4.02 2.31
CA GLY A 57 -10.73 4.36 2.04
C GLY A 57 -10.35 4.24 0.58
N SER A 58 -9.26 3.55 0.32
CA SER A 58 -8.60 3.45 -0.99
C SER A 58 -9.57 3.24 -2.14
N THR A 59 -9.50 4.10 -3.16
CA THR A 59 -10.26 3.89 -4.39
C THR A 59 -9.63 2.81 -5.26
N LEU A 60 -8.35 2.53 -5.09
CA LEU A 60 -7.68 1.41 -5.77
C LEU A 60 -8.23 0.07 -5.27
N LEU A 61 -8.42 -0.05 -3.96
CA LEU A 61 -8.92 -1.30 -3.35
C LEU A 61 -10.45 -1.40 -3.44
N TYR A 62 -11.14 -0.29 -3.58
CA TYR A 62 -12.59 -0.23 -3.53
C TYR A 62 -13.29 -1.23 -4.48
N PRO A 63 -12.86 -1.36 -5.76
CA PRO A 63 -13.54 -2.34 -6.62
C PRO A 63 -13.47 -3.78 -6.11
N LEU A 64 -12.40 -4.13 -5.41
CA LEU A 64 -12.31 -5.48 -4.84
C LEU A 64 -13.28 -5.65 -3.67
N PHE A 65 -13.44 -4.63 -2.83
CA PHE A 65 -14.45 -4.70 -1.76
C PHE A 65 -15.86 -4.82 -2.34
N ASN A 66 -16.10 -4.23 -3.50
CA ASN A 66 -17.41 -4.36 -4.16
C ASN A 66 -17.65 -5.77 -4.72
N LEU A 67 -16.58 -6.55 -4.90
CA LEU A 67 -16.72 -7.97 -5.25
C LEU A 67 -16.81 -8.82 -3.97
N TRP A 68 -15.99 -8.52 -3.00
CA TRP A 68 -15.92 -9.31 -1.76
C TRP A 68 -17.18 -9.18 -0.93
N GLY A 69 -17.71 -7.97 -0.78
CA GLY A 69 -18.84 -7.72 0.12
C GLY A 69 -20.06 -8.55 -0.25
N PRO A 70 -20.54 -8.47 -1.49
CA PRO A 70 -21.70 -9.30 -1.89
C PRO A 70 -21.41 -10.79 -1.80
N ALA A 71 -20.20 -11.23 -2.14
CA ALA A 71 -19.88 -12.67 -2.07
C ALA A 71 -19.90 -13.17 -0.64
N PHE A 72 -19.35 -12.40 0.30
CA PHE A 72 -19.37 -12.78 1.71
C PHE A 72 -20.79 -12.76 2.27
N HIS A 73 -21.59 -11.77 1.87
CA HIS A 73 -23.00 -11.69 2.27
C HIS A 73 -23.80 -12.87 1.76
N GLU A 74 -23.51 -13.30 0.53
CA GLU A 74 -24.20 -14.48 -0.01
C GLU A 74 -23.89 -15.72 0.83
N ARG A 75 -22.65 -15.84 1.26
CA ARG A 75 -22.23 -16.98 2.08
C ARG A 75 -22.77 -16.87 3.51
N TYR A 76 -22.84 -15.65 4.05
CA TYR A 76 -23.30 -15.38 5.42
C TYR A 76 -24.28 -14.22 5.39
N PRO A 77 -25.58 -14.51 5.16
CA PRO A 77 -26.56 -13.45 4.96
C PRO A 77 -26.76 -12.50 6.14
N ASN A 78 -26.35 -12.92 7.34
CA ASN A 78 -26.44 -12.06 8.53
C ASN A 78 -25.33 -10.99 8.56
N VAL A 79 -24.36 -11.06 7.65
CA VAL A 79 -23.27 -10.09 7.62
C VAL A 79 -23.46 -9.18 6.42
N THR A 80 -23.41 -7.86 6.69
CA THR A 80 -23.46 -6.84 5.66
C THR A 80 -22.14 -6.06 5.69
N ILE A 81 -21.53 -5.87 4.53
CA ILE A 81 -20.32 -5.06 4.41
C ILE A 81 -20.64 -3.85 3.57
N THR A 82 -20.49 -2.65 4.14
CA THR A 82 -20.69 -1.42 3.41
C THR A 82 -19.32 -0.86 3.01
N ALA A 83 -19.19 -0.43 1.76
CA ALA A 83 -17.90 -0.01 1.24
C ALA A 83 -18.02 1.35 0.56
N GLN A 84 -17.02 2.20 0.76
CA GLN A 84 -16.95 3.52 0.15
C GLN A 84 -15.53 3.81 -0.31
N GLY A 85 -15.39 4.45 -1.46
CA GLY A 85 -14.09 4.86 -1.99
C GLY A 85 -13.85 6.33 -1.69
N THR A 86 -13.10 6.60 -0.62
CA THR A 86 -12.86 7.95 -0.11
C THR A 86 -11.38 8.34 -0.11
N GLY A 87 -10.50 7.40 -0.45
CA GLY A 87 -9.07 7.61 -0.44
C GLY A 87 -8.42 7.04 0.81
N SER A 88 -7.15 6.62 0.67
CA SER A 88 -6.42 5.98 1.77
C SER A 88 -6.30 6.88 2.99
N GLY A 89 -6.13 8.19 2.78
CA GLY A 89 -6.03 9.11 3.91
C GLY A 89 -7.28 9.08 4.78
N ALA A 90 -8.46 9.10 4.15
CA ALA A 90 -9.72 8.99 4.89
C ALA A 90 -9.84 7.62 5.55
N GLY A 91 -9.41 6.55 4.85
CA GLY A 91 -9.45 5.21 5.42
C GLY A 91 -8.65 5.11 6.70
N ILE A 92 -7.41 5.60 6.68
CA ILE A 92 -6.55 5.57 7.86
C ILE A 92 -7.18 6.40 8.99
N ALA A 93 -7.62 7.62 8.67
CA ALA A 93 -8.17 8.52 9.69
C ALA A 93 -9.43 7.95 10.33
N GLN A 94 -10.32 7.35 9.55
CA GLN A 94 -11.58 6.84 10.09
C GLN A 94 -11.37 5.53 10.84
N ALA A 95 -10.43 4.70 10.42
CA ALA A 95 -10.09 3.51 11.21
C ALA A 95 -9.49 3.93 12.56
N ALA A 96 -8.59 4.92 12.56
CA ALA A 96 -7.99 5.41 13.79
C ALA A 96 -9.05 6.00 14.73
N ALA A 97 -10.04 6.70 14.17
CA ALA A 97 -11.12 7.31 14.97
C ALA A 97 -12.17 6.29 15.41
N GLY A 98 -12.15 5.08 14.85
CA GLY A 98 -13.13 4.05 15.20
C GLY A 98 -14.47 4.22 14.51
N THR A 99 -14.56 5.07 13.49
CA THR A 99 -15.83 5.29 12.78
C THR A 99 -16.07 4.25 11.69
N VAL A 100 -15.04 3.51 11.31
CA VAL A 100 -15.20 2.33 10.45
C VAL A 100 -14.44 1.17 11.07
N ASN A 101 -14.85 -0.05 10.71
CA ASN A 101 -14.15 -1.27 11.15
C ASN A 101 -12.91 -1.51 10.32
N ILE A 102 -12.94 -1.12 9.05
CA ILE A 102 -11.86 -1.35 8.10
C ILE A 102 -11.57 -0.05 7.37
N GLY A 103 -10.35 0.44 7.53
CA GLY A 103 -9.85 1.50 6.65
C GLY A 103 -9.06 0.85 5.54
N ALA A 104 -9.45 1.08 4.29
CA ALA A 104 -8.72 0.53 3.15
C ALA A 104 -7.60 1.48 2.78
N SER A 105 -6.39 0.95 2.57
CA SER A 105 -5.25 1.82 2.29
C SER A 105 -4.24 1.12 1.40
N ASP A 106 -3.73 1.85 0.41
CA ASP A 106 -2.59 1.41 -0.39
C ASP A 106 -1.27 1.72 0.32
N ALA A 107 -1.33 2.59 1.32
CA ALA A 107 -0.16 3.01 2.09
C ALA A 107 -0.14 2.30 3.43
N TYR A 108 1.03 1.80 3.82
CA TYR A 108 1.18 1.30 5.19
C TYR A 108 1.18 2.46 6.16
N LEU A 109 0.84 2.18 7.40
CA LEU A 109 0.83 3.21 8.45
C LEU A 109 2.24 3.74 8.66
N SER A 110 2.35 5.04 8.84
CA SER A 110 3.62 5.64 9.21
C SER A 110 3.98 5.26 10.65
N GLU A 111 5.26 5.42 11.00
CA GLU A 111 5.66 5.22 12.38
C GLU A 111 4.91 6.17 13.31
N GLY A 112 4.65 7.39 12.84
CA GLY A 112 3.86 8.34 13.63
C GLY A 112 2.44 7.89 13.86
N ASP A 113 1.80 7.34 12.81
CA ASP A 113 0.44 6.81 12.97
C ASP A 113 0.41 5.66 13.97
N MET A 114 1.40 4.75 13.88
CA MET A 114 1.43 3.60 14.78
C MET A 114 1.73 4.03 16.22
N ALA A 115 2.56 5.05 16.40
CA ALA A 115 2.86 5.58 17.73
C ALA A 115 1.66 6.31 18.33
N ALA A 116 0.91 7.05 17.50
CA ALA A 116 -0.22 7.84 17.98
C ALA A 116 -1.45 6.99 18.27
N HIS A 117 -1.59 5.85 17.60
CA HIS A 117 -2.80 5.01 17.68
C HIS A 117 -2.41 3.58 17.95
N LYS A 118 -2.11 3.29 19.22
CA LYS A 118 -1.73 1.94 19.61
C LYS A 118 -2.90 0.99 19.38
N GLY A 119 -2.59 -0.15 18.80
CA GLY A 119 -3.61 -1.10 18.40
C GLY A 119 -4.05 -0.99 16.96
N LEU A 120 -3.69 0.10 16.28
CA LEU A 120 -3.98 0.23 14.85
C LEU A 120 -2.96 -0.59 14.06
N MET A 121 -3.44 -1.41 13.11
CA MET A 121 -2.60 -2.38 12.42
C MET A 121 -2.74 -2.25 10.91
N ASN A 122 -1.66 -2.61 10.20
CA ASN A 122 -1.69 -2.89 8.76
C ASN A 122 -1.92 -4.39 8.57
N ILE A 123 -2.96 -4.78 7.87
CA ILE A 123 -3.16 -6.19 7.54
C ILE A 123 -3.16 -6.31 6.02
N ALA A 124 -2.14 -6.97 5.46
CA ALA A 124 -2.05 -7.13 4.02
C ALA A 124 -3.15 -8.04 3.51
N LEU A 125 -3.81 -7.64 2.43
CA LEU A 125 -4.95 -8.34 1.86
C LEU A 125 -4.66 -8.94 0.49
N ALA A 126 -3.85 -8.29 -0.33
CA ALA A 126 -3.55 -8.71 -1.70
C ALA A 126 -2.39 -7.87 -2.21
N ILE A 127 -1.84 -8.25 -3.35
CA ILE A 127 -0.81 -7.48 -4.02
C ILE A 127 -1.46 -6.70 -5.16
N SER A 128 -1.13 -5.42 -5.24
CA SER A 128 -1.66 -4.52 -6.23
C SER A 128 -0.52 -3.83 -6.96
N ALA A 129 -0.88 -2.91 -7.85
CA ALA A 129 0.09 -2.14 -8.63
C ALA A 129 -0.56 -0.84 -9.07
N GLN A 130 0.28 0.01 -9.66
CA GLN A 130 -0.19 1.29 -10.18
C GLN A 130 0.42 1.50 -11.55
N GLN A 131 -0.39 1.90 -12.53
CA GLN A 131 0.13 2.28 -13.83
C GLN A 131 0.16 3.79 -13.98
N VAL A 132 0.85 4.25 -15.03
CA VAL A 132 0.83 5.63 -15.46
C VAL A 132 0.18 5.67 -16.83
N ASN A 133 -0.86 6.49 -16.95
CA ASN A 133 -1.60 6.66 -18.18
C ASN A 133 -1.36 8.06 -18.74
N TYR A 134 -1.65 8.22 -20.02
CA TYR A 134 -1.50 9.50 -20.68
C TYR A 134 -2.53 9.65 -21.80
N ASN A 135 -2.79 10.90 -22.17
CA ASN A 135 -3.76 11.21 -23.21
C ASN A 135 -3.03 11.83 -24.40
N LEU A 136 -2.64 10.96 -25.35
CA LEU A 136 -1.92 11.37 -26.55
C LEU A 136 -2.55 10.68 -27.75
N PRO A 137 -3.64 11.24 -28.28
CA PRO A 137 -4.27 10.64 -29.48
C PRO A 137 -3.25 10.56 -30.62
N GLY A 138 -3.24 9.43 -31.29
CA GLY A 138 -2.31 9.21 -32.38
C GLY A 138 -1.01 8.54 -31.99
N VAL A 139 -0.74 8.40 -30.70
CA VAL A 139 0.41 7.64 -30.22
C VAL A 139 -0.10 6.27 -29.78
N SER A 140 0.17 5.25 -30.56
CA SER A 140 -0.32 3.90 -30.29
C SER A 140 0.66 3.05 -29.49
N GLU A 141 1.91 3.47 -29.43
CA GLU A 141 2.93 2.73 -28.70
C GLU A 141 2.75 2.91 -27.21
N HIS A 142 3.17 1.90 -26.43
CA HIS A 142 3.36 2.08 -24.99
C HIS A 142 4.63 2.89 -24.79
N LEU A 143 4.49 4.14 -24.37
CA LEU A 143 5.65 4.98 -24.14
C LEU A 143 6.44 4.48 -22.95
N LYS A 144 7.76 4.57 -23.05
CA LYS A 144 8.65 4.27 -21.92
C LYS A 144 8.87 5.56 -21.13
N LEU A 145 8.60 5.47 -19.83
CA LEU A 145 8.84 6.56 -18.89
C LEU A 145 9.53 5.97 -17.66
N ASN A 146 10.26 6.82 -16.94
CA ASN A 146 10.84 6.38 -15.68
C ASN A 146 10.59 7.45 -14.62
N GLY A 147 11.02 7.16 -13.39
CA GLY A 147 10.74 8.07 -12.28
C GLY A 147 11.41 9.42 -12.43
N LYS A 148 12.62 9.44 -13.00
CA LYS A 148 13.32 10.71 -13.17
C LYS A 148 12.61 11.59 -14.19
N VAL A 149 12.19 11.01 -15.31
CA VAL A 149 11.44 11.75 -16.33
C VAL A 149 10.09 12.20 -15.79
N LEU A 150 9.39 11.30 -15.09
CA LEU A 150 8.10 11.67 -14.49
C LEU A 150 8.25 12.77 -13.45
N ALA A 151 9.32 12.73 -12.65
CA ALA A 151 9.58 13.82 -11.71
C ALA A 151 9.75 15.15 -12.44
N ALA A 152 10.48 15.14 -13.54
CA ALA A 152 10.68 16.36 -14.34
C ALA A 152 9.37 16.84 -14.95
N MET A 153 8.49 15.91 -15.37
CA MET A 153 7.18 16.27 -15.88
C MET A 153 6.31 16.92 -14.80
N TYR A 154 6.33 16.34 -13.61
CA TYR A 154 5.52 16.86 -12.49
C TYR A 154 6.11 18.12 -11.87
N GLN A 155 7.40 18.41 -12.12
CA GLN A 155 8.04 19.65 -11.68
C GLN A 155 7.94 20.76 -12.73
N GLY A 156 7.54 20.41 -13.95
CA GLY A 156 7.40 21.38 -15.02
C GLY A 156 8.67 21.71 -15.77
N THR A 157 9.75 20.96 -15.55
CA THR A 157 10.97 21.13 -16.33
C THR A 157 10.86 20.46 -17.69
N ILE A 158 10.11 19.38 -17.79
CA ILE A 158 9.68 18.81 -19.07
C ILE A 158 8.31 19.37 -19.38
N LYS A 159 8.20 20.18 -20.42
CA LYS A 159 6.98 20.94 -20.71
C LYS A 159 6.17 20.37 -21.85
N THR A 160 6.82 19.60 -22.75
CA THR A 160 6.12 19.02 -23.91
C THR A 160 6.50 17.56 -24.05
N TRP A 161 5.61 16.81 -24.71
CA TRP A 161 5.82 15.38 -24.87
C TRP A 161 6.97 15.03 -25.82
N ASP A 162 7.36 15.94 -26.68
CA ASP A 162 8.51 15.73 -27.57
C ASP A 162 9.84 16.20 -26.95
N ASP A 163 9.86 16.47 -25.65
CA ASP A 163 11.10 16.83 -24.95
C ASP A 163 12.16 15.77 -25.22
N PRO A 164 13.42 16.20 -25.42
CA PRO A 164 14.51 15.24 -25.68
C PRO A 164 14.66 14.15 -24.64
N GLN A 165 14.33 14.42 -23.37
CA GLN A 165 14.43 13.39 -22.33
C GLN A 165 13.39 12.28 -22.51
N ILE A 166 12.20 12.61 -23.00
CA ILE A 166 11.20 11.60 -23.33
C ILE A 166 11.59 10.90 -24.63
N ALA A 167 12.02 11.67 -25.63
CA ALA A 167 12.41 11.09 -26.92
C ALA A 167 13.55 10.08 -26.78
N ALA A 168 14.51 10.36 -25.88
CA ALA A 168 15.65 9.46 -25.68
C ALA A 168 15.22 8.09 -25.19
N LEU A 169 14.14 8.02 -24.40
CA LEU A 169 13.60 6.74 -23.95
C LEU A 169 12.76 6.04 -25.03
N ASN A 170 12.34 6.78 -26.04
CA ASN A 170 11.37 6.29 -27.02
C ASN A 170 11.89 6.47 -28.46
N PRO A 171 13.05 5.88 -28.80
CA PRO A 171 13.57 6.06 -30.15
C PRO A 171 12.61 5.50 -31.20
N GLY A 172 12.44 6.24 -32.26
CA GLY A 172 11.56 5.84 -33.35
C GLY A 172 10.09 6.14 -33.14
N VAL A 173 9.71 6.66 -31.98
CA VAL A 173 8.31 7.06 -31.75
C VAL A 173 8.14 8.52 -32.17
N ASN A 174 7.06 8.77 -32.91
CA ASN A 174 6.73 10.12 -33.35
C ASN A 174 5.97 10.82 -32.25
N LEU A 175 6.68 11.57 -31.40
CA LEU A 175 6.10 12.23 -30.25
C LEU A 175 5.54 13.60 -30.64
N PRO A 176 4.33 13.93 -30.19
CA PRO A 176 3.75 15.24 -30.50
C PRO A 176 4.35 16.33 -29.63
N GLY A 177 4.24 17.56 -30.09
CA GLY A 177 4.65 18.72 -29.33
C GLY A 177 3.64 19.21 -28.31
N THR A 178 2.68 18.36 -27.96
CA THR A 178 1.61 18.67 -27.02
C THR A 178 2.20 19.00 -25.63
N ALA A 179 1.61 19.98 -24.96
CA ALA A 179 2.03 20.31 -23.60
C ALA A 179 1.75 19.16 -22.64
N VAL A 180 2.68 18.92 -21.73
CA VAL A 180 2.49 17.96 -20.65
C VAL A 180 1.58 18.59 -19.60
N VAL A 181 0.50 17.91 -19.25
CA VAL A 181 -0.43 18.35 -18.19
C VAL A 181 -0.44 17.30 -17.09
N PRO A 182 0.31 17.50 -16.01
CA PRO A 182 0.34 16.49 -14.94
C PRO A 182 -0.90 16.58 -14.08
N LEU A 183 -1.51 15.42 -13.83
CA LEU A 183 -2.64 15.30 -12.94
C LEU A 183 -2.20 14.66 -11.63
N HIS A 184 -2.71 15.20 -10.52
CA HIS A 184 -2.44 14.62 -9.21
C HIS A 184 -3.73 14.50 -8.42
N ARG A 185 -3.70 13.70 -7.38
CA ARG A 185 -4.86 13.52 -6.51
C ARG A 185 -5.02 14.70 -5.58
N SER A 186 -6.24 15.19 -5.49
CA SER A 186 -6.58 16.24 -4.54
C SER A 186 -6.97 15.69 -3.18
N ASP A 187 -7.31 14.39 -3.10
CA ASP A 187 -7.64 13.73 -1.84
C ASP A 187 -6.40 13.05 -1.25
N GLY A 188 -6.45 12.71 0.03
CA GLY A 188 -5.41 11.90 0.66
C GLY A 188 -5.41 10.52 0.04
N SER A 189 -4.31 10.14 -0.60
CA SER A 189 -4.32 9.05 -1.57
C SER A 189 -3.15 8.11 -1.36
N GLY A 190 -3.46 6.81 -1.27
CA GLY A 190 -2.41 5.80 -1.33
C GLY A 190 -1.75 5.74 -2.69
N ASP A 191 -2.47 6.07 -3.76
CA ASP A 191 -1.84 6.15 -5.07
C ASP A 191 -0.79 7.27 -5.11
N THR A 192 -1.06 8.40 -4.48
CA THR A 192 -0.04 9.44 -4.35
C THR A 192 1.17 8.92 -3.60
N PHE A 193 0.94 8.16 -2.52
CA PHE A 193 2.02 7.59 -1.72
C PHE A 193 2.92 6.69 -2.59
N LEU A 194 2.33 5.81 -3.37
CA LEU A 194 3.09 4.88 -4.22
C LEU A 194 3.86 5.62 -5.30
N PHE A 195 3.19 6.53 -5.98
CA PHE A 195 3.79 7.27 -7.09
C PHE A 195 4.95 8.14 -6.60
N THR A 196 4.74 8.86 -5.50
CA THR A 196 5.79 9.75 -5.00
C THR A 196 6.94 8.98 -4.36
N GLN A 197 6.71 7.77 -3.84
CA GLN A 197 7.82 6.91 -3.46
C GLN A 197 8.67 6.52 -4.68
N TYR A 198 8.02 6.18 -5.80
CA TYR A 198 8.72 5.84 -7.02
C TYR A 198 9.57 7.02 -7.52
N LEU A 199 8.96 8.21 -7.56
CA LEU A 199 9.71 9.41 -7.97
C LEU A 199 10.88 9.68 -7.03
N SER A 200 10.66 9.52 -5.72
CA SER A 200 11.71 9.77 -4.73
C SER A 200 12.87 8.78 -4.88
N LYS A 201 12.57 7.52 -5.15
CA LYS A 201 13.63 6.52 -5.30
C LYS A 201 14.42 6.70 -6.58
N GLN A 202 13.76 7.08 -7.67
CA GLN A 202 14.44 7.23 -8.95
C GLN A 202 15.09 8.61 -9.11
N ASP A 203 14.66 9.59 -8.33
CA ASP A 203 15.21 10.95 -8.35
C ASP A 203 15.50 11.40 -6.92
N PRO A 204 16.43 10.70 -6.23
CA PRO A 204 16.62 10.97 -4.80
C PRO A 204 17.14 12.39 -4.51
N GLU A 205 17.96 12.98 -5.41
CA GLU A 205 18.49 14.30 -5.17
C GLU A 205 17.52 15.41 -5.54
N GLY A 206 16.54 15.12 -6.39
CA GLY A 206 15.49 16.07 -6.75
C GLY A 206 14.22 15.81 -5.96
N TRP A 207 13.32 15.03 -6.55
CA TRP A 207 12.02 14.76 -5.92
C TRP A 207 12.14 14.18 -4.51
N GLY A 208 13.14 13.32 -4.29
CA GLY A 208 13.32 12.69 -2.99
C GLY A 208 13.57 13.68 -1.87
N LYS A 209 14.24 14.81 -2.19
CA LYS A 209 14.47 15.85 -1.20
C LYS A 209 13.26 16.77 -1.06
N SER A 210 12.57 17.06 -2.16
CA SER A 210 11.39 17.92 -2.13
C SER A 210 10.58 17.71 -3.41
N PRO A 211 9.29 17.38 -3.31
CA PRO A 211 8.47 17.31 -2.08
C PRO A 211 8.52 16.00 -1.32
N GLY A 212 9.21 14.97 -1.81
CA GLY A 212 9.23 13.68 -1.15
C GLY A 212 7.96 12.89 -1.39
N PHE A 213 7.60 12.05 -0.40
CA PHE A 213 6.44 11.18 -0.59
C PHE A 213 5.50 11.21 0.61
N GLY A 214 4.24 10.84 0.35
CA GLY A 214 3.21 10.78 1.35
C GLY A 214 1.86 10.53 0.70
N THR A 215 0.84 10.36 1.50
CA THR A 215 -0.54 10.29 0.99
C THR A 215 -1.03 11.67 0.56
N THR A 216 -0.37 12.72 1.01
CA THR A 216 -0.58 14.11 0.59
C THR A 216 0.81 14.73 0.44
N VAL A 217 1.08 15.31 -0.72
CA VAL A 217 2.33 16.03 -0.93
C VAL A 217 2.02 17.38 -1.56
N ASP A 218 2.93 18.33 -1.40
CA ASP A 218 2.82 19.63 -2.04
C ASP A 218 3.35 19.51 -3.47
N PHE A 219 2.48 19.12 -4.40
CA PHE A 219 2.89 19.01 -5.79
C PHE A 219 3.35 20.37 -6.30
N PRO A 220 4.43 20.40 -7.08
CA PRO A 220 4.88 21.69 -7.63
C PRO A 220 3.80 22.34 -8.49
N ALA A 221 3.78 23.67 -8.48
CA ALA A 221 2.85 24.43 -9.30
C ALA A 221 3.32 24.41 -10.75
N VAL A 222 2.60 23.71 -11.60
CA VAL A 222 2.90 23.59 -13.02
C VAL A 222 1.71 24.17 -13.79
N PRO A 223 1.94 25.07 -14.74
CA PRO A 223 0.81 25.63 -15.50
C PRO A 223 -0.02 24.52 -16.15
N GLY A 224 -1.32 24.58 -15.95
CA GLY A 224 -2.24 23.60 -16.50
C GLY A 224 -2.43 22.35 -15.67
N ALA A 225 -1.60 22.12 -14.64
CA ALA A 225 -1.74 20.93 -13.79
C ALA A 225 -3.10 20.95 -13.10
N LEU A 226 -3.67 19.75 -12.94
CA LEU A 226 -5.01 19.58 -12.39
C LEU A 226 -4.99 18.62 -11.21
N GLY A 227 -5.83 18.92 -10.21
CA GLY A 227 -6.09 18.02 -9.11
C GLY A 227 -7.41 17.30 -9.34
N GLU A 228 -7.43 15.97 -9.10
CA GLU A 228 -8.61 15.16 -9.32
C GLU A 228 -8.90 14.31 -8.09
N ASN A 229 -10.16 13.98 -7.88
CA ASN A 229 -10.57 13.21 -6.71
C ASN A 229 -10.72 11.74 -7.08
N GLY A 230 -9.99 10.88 -6.38
CA GLY A 230 -10.07 9.44 -6.55
C GLY A 230 -9.51 8.96 -7.88
N ASN A 231 -9.42 7.64 -8.02
CA ASN A 231 -8.96 7.06 -9.28
C ASN A 231 -9.94 7.34 -10.42
N GLY A 232 -11.24 7.33 -10.13
CA GLY A 232 -12.24 7.65 -11.13
C GLY A 232 -12.06 9.06 -11.66
N GLY A 233 -11.77 10.01 -10.79
CA GLY A 233 -11.50 11.39 -11.20
C GLY A 233 -10.26 11.51 -12.05
N MET A 234 -9.22 10.74 -11.72
CA MET A 234 -7.99 10.74 -12.52
C MET A 234 -8.26 10.22 -13.93
N VAL A 235 -9.03 9.12 -14.05
CA VAL A 235 -9.37 8.59 -15.38
C VAL A 235 -10.16 9.62 -16.19
N THR A 236 -11.23 10.15 -15.62
CA THR A 236 -12.08 11.10 -16.32
C THR A 236 -11.33 12.37 -16.68
N GLY A 237 -10.59 12.92 -15.72
CA GLY A 237 -9.84 14.15 -15.95
C GLY A 237 -8.78 13.99 -17.02
N CYS A 238 -8.08 12.87 -17.01
CA CYS A 238 -7.05 12.61 -18.02
C CYS A 238 -7.69 12.43 -19.40
N ALA A 239 -8.81 11.70 -19.48
CA ALA A 239 -9.49 11.47 -20.76
C ALA A 239 -9.97 12.78 -21.39
N GLU A 240 -10.29 13.76 -20.56
CA GLU A 240 -10.78 15.07 -21.04
C GLU A 240 -9.66 16.07 -21.28
N THR A 241 -8.41 15.74 -20.99
CA THR A 241 -7.30 16.69 -21.02
C THR A 241 -6.20 16.19 -21.93
N PRO A 242 -6.15 16.68 -23.18
CA PRO A 242 -5.05 16.29 -24.07
C PRO A 242 -3.69 16.63 -23.47
N GLY A 243 -2.75 15.71 -23.58
CA GLY A 243 -1.41 15.87 -23.00
C GLY A 243 -1.30 15.48 -21.56
N CYS A 244 -2.38 15.00 -20.96
CA CYS A 244 -2.38 14.56 -19.56
C CYS A 244 -1.38 13.44 -19.33
N VAL A 245 -0.72 13.46 -18.15
CA VAL A 245 -0.06 12.32 -17.56
C VAL A 245 -0.65 12.12 -16.16
N ALA A 246 -0.98 10.86 -15.81
CA ALA A 246 -1.70 10.58 -14.57
C ALA A 246 -1.28 9.23 -14.01
N TYR A 247 -1.05 9.18 -12.67
CA TYR A 247 -0.85 7.92 -11.97
C TYR A 247 -2.22 7.39 -11.53
N ILE A 248 -2.47 6.12 -11.80
CA ILE A 248 -3.81 5.54 -11.62
C ILE A 248 -3.64 4.10 -11.11
N GLY A 249 -4.40 3.74 -10.07
CA GLY A 249 -4.34 2.40 -9.53
C GLY A 249 -4.82 1.35 -10.50
N ILE A 250 -4.25 0.15 -10.41
CA ILE A 250 -4.42 -0.86 -11.46
C ILE A 250 -5.84 -1.39 -11.58
N SER A 251 -6.65 -1.27 -10.53
CA SER A 251 -8.04 -1.70 -10.63
C SER A 251 -8.84 -0.83 -11.61
N PHE A 252 -8.28 0.31 -12.03
CA PHE A 252 -8.89 1.19 -13.01
C PHE A 252 -8.24 1.07 -14.40
N LEU A 253 -7.40 0.04 -14.60
CA LEU A 253 -6.70 -0.14 -15.87
C LEU A 253 -7.67 -0.28 -17.03
N ASP A 254 -8.71 -1.11 -16.86
CA ASP A 254 -9.67 -1.33 -17.94
C ASP A 254 -10.44 -0.06 -18.27
N GLN A 255 -10.84 0.69 -17.25
CA GLN A 255 -11.56 1.95 -17.47
C GLN A 255 -10.68 2.95 -18.21
N ALA A 256 -9.41 3.05 -17.84
CA ALA A 256 -8.48 3.95 -18.51
C ALA A 256 -8.32 3.56 -19.98
N SER A 257 -8.17 2.27 -20.25
CA SER A 257 -8.03 1.77 -21.60
C SER A 257 -9.29 2.06 -22.44
N GLN A 258 -10.47 1.84 -21.84
CA GLN A 258 -11.73 2.09 -22.53
C GLN A 258 -11.94 3.56 -22.88
N ARG A 259 -11.32 4.47 -22.12
CA ARG A 259 -11.37 5.90 -22.41
C ARG A 259 -10.25 6.33 -23.35
N GLY A 260 -9.49 5.39 -23.90
CA GLY A 260 -8.48 5.70 -24.92
C GLY A 260 -7.14 6.18 -24.37
N LEU A 261 -6.92 6.04 -23.08
CA LEU A 261 -5.64 6.48 -22.50
C LEU A 261 -4.54 5.49 -22.82
N GLY A 262 -3.35 6.01 -23.12
CA GLY A 262 -2.16 5.19 -23.28
C GLY A 262 -1.65 4.71 -21.93
N GLU A 263 -0.91 3.61 -21.95
CA GLU A 263 -0.35 3.02 -20.74
C GLU A 263 1.16 2.94 -20.90
N ALA A 264 1.90 3.53 -19.96
CA ALA A 264 3.36 3.59 -20.04
C ALA A 264 4.00 2.28 -19.61
N GLN A 265 5.11 1.93 -20.23
CA GLN A 265 6.07 0.99 -19.66
C GLN A 265 6.95 1.79 -18.71
N LEU A 266 7.06 1.35 -17.46
CA LEU A 266 7.83 2.09 -16.46
C LEU A 266 9.18 1.44 -16.22
N GLY A 267 10.21 2.30 -16.14
CA GLY A 267 11.58 1.87 -15.89
C GLY A 267 11.80 1.45 -14.45
N ASN A 268 12.42 0.29 -14.25
CA ASN A 268 12.78 -0.17 -12.91
C ASN A 268 14.24 0.09 -12.62
N SER A 269 14.68 -0.27 -11.42
CA SER A 269 16.04 0.02 -10.96
C SER A 269 17.11 -0.70 -11.77
N SER A 270 16.74 -1.75 -12.51
CA SER A 270 17.66 -2.46 -13.41
C SER A 270 17.72 -1.83 -14.80
N GLY A 271 16.93 -0.81 -15.06
CA GLY A 271 16.89 -0.16 -16.37
C GLY A 271 15.97 -0.80 -17.37
N ASN A 272 15.14 -1.75 -16.96
CA ASN A 272 14.17 -2.40 -17.84
C ASN A 272 12.82 -1.68 -17.73
N PHE A 273 12.07 -1.67 -18.83
CA PHE A 273 10.79 -0.99 -18.91
C PHE A 273 9.69 -2.04 -19.04
N LEU A 274 8.70 -1.98 -18.14
CA LEU A 274 7.72 -3.05 -18.01
C LEU A 274 6.31 -2.49 -17.91
N LEU A 275 5.36 -3.25 -18.45
CA LEU A 275 3.94 -3.03 -18.19
C LEU A 275 3.54 -3.81 -16.93
N PRO A 276 2.50 -3.35 -16.23
CA PRO A 276 2.05 -4.04 -15.03
C PRO A 276 1.11 -5.20 -15.41
N ASP A 277 1.69 -6.37 -15.58
CA ASP A 277 0.90 -7.57 -15.83
C ASP A 277 1.20 -8.57 -14.71
N ALA A 278 0.49 -9.71 -14.74
CA ALA A 278 0.62 -10.69 -13.67
C ALA A 278 2.06 -11.11 -13.51
N GLN A 279 2.77 -11.36 -14.63
CA GLN A 279 4.14 -11.85 -14.57
C GLN A 279 5.08 -10.82 -13.97
N SER A 280 5.00 -9.57 -14.41
CA SER A 280 5.91 -8.52 -13.91
C SER A 280 5.61 -8.13 -12.47
N ILE A 281 4.35 -8.16 -12.08
CA ILE A 281 3.97 -7.86 -10.70
C ILE A 281 4.44 -8.98 -9.77
N GLN A 282 4.22 -10.25 -10.17
CA GLN A 282 4.67 -11.39 -9.37
C GLN A 282 6.19 -11.42 -9.26
N ALA A 283 6.90 -11.11 -10.34
CA ALA A 283 8.36 -11.06 -10.29
C ALA A 283 8.85 -10.01 -9.29
N ALA A 284 8.21 -8.85 -9.28
CA ALA A 284 8.57 -7.80 -8.33
C ALA A 284 8.28 -8.22 -6.89
N ALA A 285 7.16 -8.88 -6.67
CA ALA A 285 6.73 -9.25 -5.32
C ALA A 285 7.54 -10.39 -4.73
N ALA A 286 8.09 -11.26 -5.59
CA ALA A 286 8.70 -12.52 -5.13
C ALA A 286 9.85 -12.28 -4.15
N GLY A 287 10.59 -11.20 -4.32
CA GLY A 287 11.73 -10.91 -3.45
C GLY A 287 11.37 -10.29 -2.11
N PHE A 288 10.10 -9.97 -1.90
CA PHE A 288 9.69 -9.27 -0.69
C PHE A 288 8.98 -10.15 0.34
N ALA A 289 8.53 -11.34 -0.05
CA ALA A 289 7.75 -12.16 0.88
C ALA A 289 8.54 -12.45 2.15
N SER A 290 9.80 -12.86 2.01
CA SER A 290 10.63 -13.19 3.17
C SER A 290 11.11 -11.95 3.93
N LYS A 291 10.99 -10.77 3.34
CA LYS A 291 11.42 -9.51 3.96
C LYS A 291 10.26 -8.78 4.63
N THR A 292 9.03 -9.23 4.45
CA THR A 292 7.87 -8.57 5.01
C THR A 292 7.89 -8.71 6.53
N PRO A 293 7.86 -7.59 7.28
CA PRO A 293 7.91 -7.69 8.73
C PRO A 293 6.58 -8.14 9.32
N ALA A 294 6.60 -8.47 10.61
CA ALA A 294 5.40 -8.92 11.30
C ALA A 294 4.27 -7.90 11.22
N ASN A 295 4.59 -6.60 11.28
CA ASN A 295 3.56 -5.55 11.19
C ASN A 295 3.21 -5.22 9.74
N GLN A 296 3.84 -5.86 8.77
CA GLN A 296 3.58 -5.77 7.34
C GLN A 296 3.77 -4.39 6.73
N ALA A 297 4.42 -3.47 7.43
CA ALA A 297 4.73 -2.14 6.91
C ALA A 297 6.00 -2.23 6.07
N ILE A 298 5.85 -2.23 4.76
CA ILE A 298 7.00 -2.36 3.86
C ILE A 298 6.68 -1.71 2.52
N SER A 299 7.69 -0.99 1.99
CA SER A 299 7.61 -0.50 0.61
C SER A 299 8.16 -1.56 -0.33
N MET A 300 7.39 -1.88 -1.37
CA MET A 300 7.86 -2.76 -2.43
C MET A 300 8.14 -1.99 -3.71
N ILE A 301 8.31 -0.69 -3.59
CA ILE A 301 8.53 0.19 -4.75
C ILE A 301 9.94 0.02 -5.27
N ASP A 302 10.03 -0.19 -6.58
CA ASP A 302 11.31 -0.19 -7.31
C ASP A 302 12.31 -1.15 -6.72
N GLY A 303 11.87 -2.40 -6.51
CA GLY A 303 12.70 -3.44 -5.95
C GLY A 303 13.76 -3.93 -6.93
N PRO A 304 14.57 -4.90 -6.51
CA PRO A 304 15.75 -5.28 -7.29
C PRO A 304 15.50 -6.25 -8.44
N ALA A 305 14.31 -6.85 -8.54
CA ALA A 305 14.06 -7.85 -9.58
C ALA A 305 14.15 -7.22 -10.98
N PRO A 306 15.03 -7.72 -11.86
CA PRO A 306 15.19 -7.07 -13.16
C PRO A 306 13.97 -7.18 -14.07
N ASP A 307 13.12 -8.18 -13.87
CA ASP A 307 11.86 -8.31 -14.60
C ASP A 307 10.65 -7.88 -13.79
N GLY A 308 10.88 -7.13 -12.70
CA GLY A 308 9.82 -6.69 -11.83
C GLY A 308 9.28 -5.31 -12.16
N TYR A 309 7.95 -5.20 -12.19
CA TYR A 309 7.30 -3.92 -12.37
C TYR A 309 7.60 -3.02 -11.16
N PRO A 310 7.91 -1.74 -11.35
CA PRO A 310 8.44 -0.95 -10.23
C PRO A 310 7.42 -0.43 -9.23
N ILE A 311 6.13 -0.31 -9.57
CA ILE A 311 5.16 0.25 -8.61
C ILE A 311 4.16 -0.84 -8.22
N ILE A 312 4.52 -1.59 -7.20
CA ILE A 312 3.63 -2.58 -6.59
C ILE A 312 3.53 -2.33 -5.10
N ASN A 313 2.51 -2.90 -4.49
CA ASN A 313 2.26 -2.69 -3.06
C ASN A 313 1.41 -3.81 -2.51
N TYR A 314 1.43 -3.96 -1.18
CA TYR A 314 0.33 -4.64 -0.50
C TYR A 314 -0.84 -3.68 -0.36
N GLU A 315 -2.05 -4.18 -0.59
CA GLU A 315 -3.25 -3.49 -0.17
C GLU A 315 -3.53 -3.87 1.27
N TYR A 316 -3.91 -2.89 2.07
CA TYR A 316 -4.04 -3.08 3.51
C TYR A 316 -5.47 -2.83 4.00
N ALA A 317 -5.89 -3.68 4.94
CA ALA A 317 -6.95 -3.31 5.88
C ALA A 317 -6.27 -2.64 7.08
N ILE A 318 -6.65 -1.41 7.34
CA ILE A 318 -6.21 -0.69 8.53
C ILE A 318 -7.28 -0.92 9.58
N VAL A 319 -6.91 -1.61 10.66
CA VAL A 319 -7.88 -2.13 11.62
C VAL A 319 -7.37 -1.86 13.03
N ASN A 320 -8.27 -1.38 13.88
CA ASN A 320 -7.97 -1.30 15.30
C ASN A 320 -8.18 -2.69 15.90
N ASN A 321 -7.21 -3.16 16.69
CA ASN A 321 -7.33 -4.49 17.25
C ASN A 321 -8.44 -4.60 18.28
N ARG A 322 -8.96 -3.47 18.78
CA ARG A 322 -10.06 -3.44 19.74
C ARG A 322 -11.34 -3.02 19.04
N GLN A 323 -12.33 -3.91 18.98
CA GLN A 323 -13.61 -3.65 18.35
C GLN A 323 -14.69 -3.45 19.41
N LYS A 324 -15.86 -2.97 19.01
CA LYS A 324 -16.89 -2.55 19.96
C LYS A 324 -17.51 -3.69 20.75
N ASP A 325 -17.58 -4.88 20.15
CA ASP A 325 -18.15 -6.05 20.84
C ASP A 325 -17.59 -7.34 20.24
N ALA A 326 -17.88 -8.44 20.91
CA ALA A 326 -17.32 -9.73 20.52
C ALA A 326 -17.84 -10.21 19.16
N ALA A 327 -19.11 -9.94 18.87
CA ALA A 327 -19.68 -10.36 17.58
C ALA A 327 -19.00 -9.64 16.42
N THR A 328 -18.75 -8.35 16.58
CA THR A 328 -18.05 -7.56 15.55
C THR A 328 -16.61 -8.07 15.39
N ALA A 329 -15.92 -8.32 16.51
CA ALA A 329 -14.54 -8.80 16.43
C ALA A 329 -14.46 -10.16 15.74
N GLN A 330 -15.34 -11.07 16.08
CA GLN A 330 -15.36 -12.40 15.45
C GLN A 330 -15.67 -12.30 13.96
N THR A 331 -16.65 -11.48 13.60
CA THR A 331 -17.06 -11.33 12.21
C THR A 331 -15.97 -10.66 11.38
N LEU A 332 -15.29 -9.66 11.96
CA LEU A 332 -14.19 -9.01 11.27
C LEU A 332 -13.04 -9.98 11.02
N GLN A 333 -12.68 -10.79 12.03
CA GLN A 333 -11.67 -11.82 11.83
C GLN A 333 -12.06 -12.78 10.70
N ALA A 334 -13.30 -13.26 10.72
CA ALA A 334 -13.75 -14.20 9.71
C ALA A 334 -13.74 -13.61 8.32
N PHE A 335 -14.18 -12.37 8.18
CA PHE A 335 -14.17 -11.72 6.88
C PHE A 335 -12.75 -11.51 6.35
N LEU A 336 -11.86 -11.01 7.20
CA LEU A 336 -10.49 -10.74 6.74
C LEU A 336 -9.77 -12.04 6.40
N HIS A 337 -9.97 -13.10 7.17
CA HIS A 337 -9.39 -14.41 6.84
C HIS A 337 -9.94 -14.92 5.51
N TRP A 338 -11.25 -14.80 5.31
CA TRP A 338 -11.87 -15.19 4.04
C TRP A 338 -11.28 -14.37 2.89
N ALA A 339 -11.08 -13.07 3.09
CA ALA A 339 -10.56 -12.20 2.04
C ALA A 339 -9.18 -12.65 1.54
N ILE A 340 -8.31 -13.09 2.47
CA ILE A 340 -6.94 -13.48 2.10
C ILE A 340 -6.82 -14.94 1.71
N THR A 341 -7.91 -15.70 1.79
CA THR A 341 -7.95 -17.11 1.36
C THR A 341 -8.88 -17.23 0.17
N ASP A 342 -10.18 -17.46 0.39
CA ASP A 342 -11.14 -17.58 -0.72
C ASP A 342 -11.18 -16.30 -1.56
N GLY A 343 -11.07 -15.15 -0.91
CA GLY A 343 -11.12 -13.86 -1.60
C GLY A 343 -9.88 -13.56 -2.45
N ASN A 344 -8.82 -14.34 -2.28
CA ASN A 344 -7.62 -14.21 -3.10
C ASN A 344 -7.63 -15.11 -4.33
N LYS A 345 -8.73 -15.79 -4.59
CA LYS A 345 -8.85 -16.61 -5.80
C LYS A 345 -8.89 -15.73 -7.05
N ALA A 346 -8.46 -16.31 -8.16
CA ALA A 346 -8.39 -15.58 -9.43
C ALA A 346 -9.75 -15.03 -9.83
N SER A 347 -10.84 -15.73 -9.49
CA SER A 347 -12.18 -15.23 -9.83
C SER A 347 -12.48 -13.86 -9.22
N PHE A 348 -11.81 -13.51 -8.13
CA PHE A 348 -11.90 -12.16 -7.57
C PHE A 348 -10.76 -11.27 -8.09
N LEU A 349 -9.53 -11.71 -7.90
CA LEU A 349 -8.38 -10.82 -8.10
C LEU A 349 -8.15 -10.47 -9.57
N ASP A 350 -8.42 -11.40 -10.49
CA ASP A 350 -8.21 -11.10 -11.92
C ASP A 350 -9.08 -9.95 -12.40
N GLN A 351 -10.26 -9.79 -11.80
CA GLN A 351 -11.16 -8.69 -12.22
C GLN A 351 -10.58 -7.31 -11.95
N VAL A 352 -9.66 -7.22 -10.99
CA VAL A 352 -9.03 -5.94 -10.63
C VAL A 352 -7.52 -5.95 -10.90
N HIS A 353 -7.01 -6.98 -11.55
CA HIS A 353 -5.58 -7.12 -11.90
C HIS A 353 -4.66 -7.19 -10.69
N PHE A 354 -5.19 -7.67 -9.56
CA PHE A 354 -4.37 -7.90 -8.36
C PHE A 354 -3.79 -9.29 -8.39
N GLN A 355 -2.81 -9.53 -7.53
CA GLN A 355 -2.16 -10.83 -7.38
C GLN A 355 -2.34 -11.34 -5.96
N PRO A 356 -2.37 -12.68 -5.77
CA PRO A 356 -2.59 -13.20 -4.42
C PRO A 356 -1.38 -13.02 -3.52
N LEU A 357 -1.66 -12.97 -2.22
CA LEU A 357 -0.58 -12.94 -1.23
C LEU A 357 0.19 -14.26 -1.25
N PRO A 358 1.53 -14.21 -1.15
CA PRO A 358 2.30 -15.44 -0.93
C PRO A 358 1.91 -16.11 0.40
N PRO A 359 2.05 -17.43 0.50
CA PRO A 359 1.65 -18.13 1.74
C PRO A 359 2.32 -17.59 3.00
N ALA A 360 3.59 -17.18 2.92
CA ALA A 360 4.26 -16.61 4.10
C ALA A 360 3.60 -15.32 4.56
N VAL A 361 3.11 -14.53 3.61
CA VAL A 361 2.46 -13.25 3.95
C VAL A 361 1.03 -13.52 4.48
N VAL A 362 0.35 -14.53 3.95
CA VAL A 362 -0.96 -14.94 4.52
C VAL A 362 -0.81 -15.27 6.00
N LYS A 363 0.25 -15.98 6.37
CA LYS A 363 0.50 -16.30 7.78
C LYS A 363 0.69 -15.05 8.62
N LEU A 364 1.41 -14.07 8.11
CA LEU A 364 1.62 -12.81 8.83
C LEU A 364 0.30 -12.06 9.00
N SER A 365 -0.52 -12.02 7.94
CA SER A 365 -1.83 -11.38 8.03
C SER A 365 -2.71 -12.10 9.06
N ASP A 366 -2.74 -13.43 9.02
CA ASP A 366 -3.55 -14.19 9.99
C ASP A 366 -3.09 -13.95 11.42
N ALA A 367 -1.78 -13.82 11.65
CA ALA A 367 -1.28 -13.52 12.99
C ALA A 367 -1.82 -12.20 13.52
N LEU A 368 -1.90 -11.19 12.65
CA LEU A 368 -2.48 -9.90 13.04
C LEU A 368 -3.99 -10.00 13.22
N ILE A 369 -4.68 -10.68 12.31
CA ILE A 369 -6.13 -10.87 12.39
C ILE A 369 -6.50 -11.53 13.73
N ALA A 370 -5.72 -12.51 14.18
CA ALA A 370 -5.99 -13.23 15.41
C ALA A 370 -5.96 -12.33 16.65
N THR A 371 -5.33 -11.16 16.58
CA THR A 371 -5.28 -10.23 17.71
C THR A 371 -6.52 -9.34 17.82
N ILE A 372 -7.41 -9.36 16.83
CA ILE A 372 -8.63 -8.54 16.87
C ILE A 372 -9.54 -9.09 17.97
N SER A 373 -9.97 -8.20 18.87
CA SER A 373 -10.80 -8.59 20.03
C SER A 373 -11.75 -7.46 20.38
N SER A 374 -12.51 -7.67 21.43
CA SER A 374 -13.41 -6.63 21.91
C SER A 374 -13.00 -6.07 23.27
#